data_85626823e8909bdb0c16b64cfcce1a11
#
_entry.id   85626823e8909bdb0c16b64cfcce1a11
#
_cell.length_a   1.000
_cell.length_b   1.000
_cell.length_c   1.000
_cell.angle_alpha   90.00
_cell.angle_beta   90.00
_cell.angle_gamma   90.00
#
_symmetry.space_group_name_H-M   'P 1'
#
loop_
_entity.id
_entity.type
_entity.pdbx_description
1 polymer ?
#
loop_
_entity_poly.entity_id
_entity_poly.type
_entity_poly.pdbx_seq_one_letter_code
_entity_poly.pdbx_strand_id
1 'polypeptide(L)'
;MNSVDSKKVDLSLDNEKFFHIYGHNKTVGLFTLGCRVNQYETEAMAEKFISEGYSVVNFEDHADVYVINTCTVTNMGDKKSRQMIHRARRKNKRAIIAVVGCYSQISPGKVSKIEGVDVVLGTRNKGDIIYFIKKACLEQNKIIEVGDVLKNRVFEDLSIDKYQHRTRAFVKIQDGCNRFCSYCLIPFARGAVCSKPPSKILEEVEKLAHNNFREITLSGIHIASYGTDLKSGWDLMKILEEVDGVSGIERVRIGSIDPKFFTDDVIDRIKKLKKLCPHFHLSLQSGCDETLRRMNRHYTALEYERIVNELRNKIEDVSITTDVIVGFPGETEDEFNKTYDFLKKMKLSKIHVFKYSPRKGTRAADMKGQIDGKVKEERSGEIIKLDRKLEKKFMGSFLGRNMDVFYESKFHGDNNCYEGYTPNYMKVVSMGKSGENPVGKILRTELESVENGYIRGKIKSFI
;
A
#
# COMPACT_ATOMS: atom_id res chain seq x y z
N MET A 1 -43.34 -20.92 11.05
CA MET A 1 -42.48 -19.78 10.72
C MET A 1 -41.51 -20.25 9.68
N ASN A 2 -41.67 -19.77 8.46
CA ASN A 2 -41.15 -20.37 7.22
C ASN A 2 -39.64 -20.27 7.05
N SER A 3 -39.08 -21.31 6.49
CA SER A 3 -37.68 -21.53 6.07
C SER A 3 -37.11 -20.55 5.00
N VAL A 4 -37.62 -19.33 4.91
CA VAL A 4 -37.20 -18.31 3.93
C VAL A 4 -35.95 -17.55 4.40
N ASP A 5 -35.59 -17.65 5.68
CA ASP A 5 -34.54 -16.81 6.31
C ASP A 5 -33.09 -17.31 6.12
N SER A 6 -32.86 -18.43 5.43
CA SER A 6 -31.51 -19.01 5.27
C SER A 6 -30.93 -18.94 3.85
N LYS A 7 -31.72 -18.57 2.85
CA LYS A 7 -31.23 -18.50 1.45
C LYS A 7 -30.39 -17.24 1.23
N LYS A 8 -29.24 -17.41 0.58
CA LYS A 8 -28.40 -16.30 0.14
C LYS A 8 -29.08 -15.44 -0.90
N VAL A 9 -28.63 -14.19 -1.02
CA VAL A 9 -29.09 -13.25 -2.04
C VAL A 9 -28.73 -13.82 -3.43
N ASP A 10 -29.68 -13.80 -4.35
CA ASP A 10 -29.44 -14.25 -5.73
C ASP A 10 -28.88 -13.10 -6.59
N LEU A 11 -27.57 -13.06 -6.71
CA LEU A 11 -26.84 -12.05 -7.49
C LEU A 11 -26.70 -12.42 -8.97
N SER A 12 -27.21 -13.58 -9.40
CA SER A 12 -27.24 -13.97 -10.82
C SER A 12 -28.32 -13.24 -11.62
N LEU A 13 -29.35 -12.73 -10.92
CA LEU A 13 -30.42 -11.93 -11.51
C LEU A 13 -29.86 -10.67 -12.19
N ASP A 14 -30.52 -10.21 -13.28
CA ASP A 14 -30.28 -8.86 -13.79
C ASP A 14 -30.70 -7.79 -12.75
N ASN A 15 -30.31 -6.54 -12.98
CA ASN A 15 -30.51 -5.48 -11.98
C ASN A 15 -31.99 -5.13 -11.78
N GLU A 16 -32.81 -5.19 -12.82
CA GLU A 16 -34.25 -4.90 -12.75
C GLU A 16 -34.99 -5.96 -11.94
N LYS A 17 -34.77 -7.24 -12.24
CA LYS A 17 -35.36 -8.35 -11.50
C LYS A 17 -34.89 -8.36 -10.04
N PHE A 18 -33.60 -8.06 -9.81
CA PHE A 18 -33.06 -7.96 -8.46
C PHE A 18 -33.79 -6.87 -7.67
N PHE A 19 -33.94 -5.67 -8.26
CA PHE A 19 -34.64 -4.56 -7.61
C PHE A 19 -36.12 -4.92 -7.33
N HIS A 20 -36.81 -5.57 -8.26
CA HIS A 20 -38.17 -6.02 -8.08
C HIS A 20 -38.32 -7.00 -6.91
N ILE A 21 -37.39 -7.89 -6.71
CA ILE A 21 -37.47 -8.94 -5.66
C ILE A 21 -36.99 -8.41 -4.31
N TYR A 22 -35.94 -7.61 -4.26
CA TYR A 22 -35.28 -7.19 -3.01
C TYR A 22 -35.58 -5.75 -2.60
N GLY A 23 -36.15 -4.92 -3.49
CA GLY A 23 -36.52 -3.53 -3.23
C GLY A 23 -35.35 -2.53 -3.20
N HIS A 24 -34.16 -2.96 -3.58
CA HIS A 24 -32.97 -2.11 -3.64
C HIS A 24 -32.01 -2.58 -4.75
N ASN A 25 -31.08 -1.72 -5.16
CA ASN A 25 -29.99 -2.08 -6.05
C ASN A 25 -28.99 -3.01 -5.34
N LYS A 26 -28.29 -3.86 -6.09
CA LYS A 26 -27.22 -4.69 -5.55
C LYS A 26 -26.17 -3.83 -4.84
N THR A 27 -25.72 -4.27 -3.69
CA THR A 27 -24.76 -3.53 -2.87
C THR A 27 -23.49 -4.34 -2.60
N VAL A 28 -22.35 -3.64 -2.52
CA VAL A 28 -21.06 -4.24 -2.18
C VAL A 28 -20.30 -3.42 -1.14
N GLY A 29 -19.89 -4.07 -0.06
CA GLY A 29 -18.97 -3.53 0.93
C GLY A 29 -17.56 -4.09 0.72
N LEU A 30 -16.57 -3.23 0.52
CA LEU A 30 -15.18 -3.66 0.31
C LEU A 30 -14.31 -3.29 1.51
N PHE A 31 -13.39 -4.19 1.87
CA PHE A 31 -12.43 -3.96 2.93
C PHE A 31 -11.03 -4.37 2.52
N THR A 32 -10.06 -3.46 2.69
CA THR A 32 -8.68 -3.68 2.30
C THR A 32 -7.76 -3.82 3.50
N LEU A 33 -6.96 -4.87 3.50
CA LEU A 33 -5.83 -5.05 4.40
C LEU A 33 -4.52 -5.04 3.61
N GLY A 34 -3.46 -4.54 4.22
CA GLY A 34 -2.11 -4.65 3.69
C GLY A 34 -1.58 -3.41 3.00
N CYS A 35 -0.99 -3.58 1.81
CA CYS A 35 -0.18 -2.57 1.14
C CYS A 35 -0.97 -1.72 0.12
N ARG A 36 -0.30 -0.73 -0.47
CA ARG A 36 -0.87 0.13 -1.53
C ARG A 36 -1.29 -0.66 -2.77
N VAL A 37 -0.61 -1.77 -3.08
CA VAL A 37 -1.02 -2.67 -4.18
C VAL A 37 -2.39 -3.28 -3.89
N ASN A 38 -2.65 -3.75 -2.65
CA ASN A 38 -3.98 -4.22 -2.28
C ASN A 38 -5.03 -3.10 -2.34
N GLN A 39 -4.67 -1.87 -1.97
CA GLN A 39 -5.57 -0.72 -2.08
C GLN A 39 -5.96 -0.45 -3.53
N TYR A 40 -4.98 -0.40 -4.43
CA TYR A 40 -5.22 -0.28 -5.86
C TYR A 40 -6.15 -1.38 -6.38
N GLU A 41 -5.86 -2.64 -6.05
CA GLU A 41 -6.65 -3.78 -6.48
C GLU A 41 -8.09 -3.73 -5.96
N THR A 42 -8.31 -3.20 -4.76
CA THR A 42 -9.66 -3.03 -4.20
C THR A 42 -10.44 -1.93 -4.91
N GLU A 43 -9.81 -0.80 -5.22
CA GLU A 43 -10.44 0.27 -6.01
C GLU A 43 -10.83 -0.22 -7.42
N ALA A 44 -9.94 -0.98 -8.08
CA ALA A 44 -10.24 -1.56 -9.39
C ALA A 44 -11.41 -2.58 -9.33
N MET A 45 -11.49 -3.38 -8.27
CA MET A 45 -12.67 -4.24 -8.06
C MET A 45 -13.92 -3.41 -7.80
N ALA A 46 -13.85 -2.32 -7.02
CA ALA A 46 -14.98 -1.44 -6.75
C ALA A 46 -15.54 -0.85 -8.06
N GLU A 47 -14.67 -0.39 -8.96
CA GLU A 47 -15.08 0.14 -10.26
C GLU A 47 -15.79 -0.91 -11.13
N LYS A 48 -15.29 -2.17 -11.12
CA LYS A 48 -15.98 -3.28 -11.79
C LYS A 48 -17.38 -3.55 -11.23
N PHE A 49 -17.54 -3.48 -9.90
CA PHE A 49 -18.87 -3.62 -9.30
C PHE A 49 -19.81 -2.49 -9.74
N ILE A 50 -19.31 -1.26 -9.80
CA ILE A 50 -20.11 -0.12 -10.26
C ILE A 50 -20.53 -0.26 -11.72
N SER A 51 -19.61 -0.69 -12.60
CA SER A 51 -19.92 -0.93 -14.03
C SER A 51 -20.97 -2.02 -14.23
N GLU A 52 -21.11 -2.96 -13.28
CA GLU A 52 -22.14 -4.00 -13.26
C GLU A 52 -23.42 -3.58 -12.51
N GLY A 53 -23.53 -2.29 -12.13
CA GLY A 53 -24.73 -1.73 -11.49
C GLY A 53 -24.83 -1.95 -10.01
N TYR A 54 -23.74 -2.30 -9.31
CA TYR A 54 -23.72 -2.35 -7.85
C TYR A 54 -23.49 -0.95 -7.25
N SER A 55 -24.11 -0.69 -6.12
CA SER A 55 -23.78 0.45 -5.27
C SER A 55 -22.71 0.06 -4.27
N VAL A 56 -21.60 0.80 -4.24
CA VAL A 56 -20.55 0.63 -3.22
C VAL A 56 -21.01 1.31 -1.93
N VAL A 57 -21.09 0.53 -0.85
CA VAL A 57 -21.48 1.00 0.48
C VAL A 57 -20.34 0.87 1.48
N ASN A 58 -20.45 1.54 2.63
CA ASN A 58 -19.46 1.37 3.68
C ASN A 58 -19.45 -0.09 4.14
N PHE A 59 -18.26 -0.65 4.41
CA PHE A 59 -18.12 -2.03 4.89
C PHE A 59 -18.90 -2.30 6.19
N GLU A 60 -19.18 -1.25 6.96
CA GLU A 60 -19.97 -1.34 8.20
C GLU A 60 -21.48 -1.39 7.95
N ASP A 61 -21.93 -1.06 6.76
CA ASP A 61 -23.33 -1.09 6.39
C ASP A 61 -23.76 -2.50 5.97
N HIS A 62 -25.06 -2.69 5.84
CA HIS A 62 -25.63 -3.92 5.28
C HIS A 62 -25.35 -3.95 3.77
N ALA A 63 -24.74 -5.04 3.30
CA ALA A 63 -24.42 -5.24 1.87
C ALA A 63 -24.79 -6.65 1.42
N ASP A 64 -25.10 -6.82 0.11
CA ASP A 64 -25.38 -8.11 -0.50
C ASP A 64 -24.10 -8.90 -0.77
N VAL A 65 -22.98 -8.18 -0.99
CA VAL A 65 -21.64 -8.72 -1.19
C VAL A 65 -20.66 -8.05 -0.23
N TYR A 66 -19.79 -8.84 0.37
CA TYR A 66 -18.60 -8.32 1.05
C TYR A 66 -17.35 -8.88 0.40
N VAL A 67 -16.45 -7.99 0.01
CA VAL A 67 -15.12 -8.35 -0.52
C VAL A 67 -14.06 -7.97 0.49
N ILE A 68 -13.30 -8.95 0.97
CA ILE A 68 -12.18 -8.74 1.88
C ILE A 68 -10.87 -9.01 1.15
N ASN A 69 -10.13 -7.96 0.78
CA ASN A 69 -8.80 -8.06 0.20
C ASN A 69 -7.77 -8.19 1.32
N THR A 70 -7.15 -9.36 1.41
CA THR A 70 -6.40 -9.83 2.57
C THR A 70 -4.89 -9.64 2.44
N CYS A 71 -4.22 -9.52 3.59
CA CYS A 71 -2.77 -9.44 3.72
C CYS A 71 -2.22 -10.63 4.52
N THR A 72 -0.99 -11.07 4.19
CA THR A 72 -0.31 -12.18 4.88
C THR A 72 1.10 -11.82 5.33
N VAL A 73 1.47 -10.52 5.35
CA VAL A 73 2.83 -10.10 5.76
C VAL A 73 3.11 -10.42 7.21
N THR A 74 2.11 -10.30 8.08
CA THR A 74 2.23 -10.59 9.52
C THR A 74 1.11 -11.51 10.01
N ASN A 75 1.35 -12.21 11.14
CA ASN A 75 0.30 -13.01 11.80
C ASN A 75 -0.89 -12.17 12.23
N MET A 76 -0.66 -10.90 12.58
CA MET A 76 -1.74 -9.94 12.89
C MET A 76 -2.60 -9.64 11.66
N GLY A 77 -2.01 -9.58 10.46
CA GLY A 77 -2.75 -9.43 9.19
C GLY A 77 -3.72 -10.59 8.96
N ASP A 78 -3.27 -11.83 9.16
CA ASP A 78 -4.13 -13.01 9.06
C ASP A 78 -5.26 -12.99 10.11
N LYS A 79 -4.94 -12.62 11.37
CA LYS A 79 -5.93 -12.49 12.46
C LYS A 79 -6.99 -11.45 12.10
N LYS A 80 -6.57 -10.28 11.65
CA LYS A 80 -7.48 -9.19 11.26
C LYS A 80 -8.33 -9.57 10.05
N SER A 81 -7.77 -10.29 9.06
CA SER A 81 -8.54 -10.84 7.94
C SER A 81 -9.70 -11.72 8.42
N ARG A 82 -9.43 -12.66 9.33
CA ARG A 82 -10.48 -13.52 9.91
C ARG A 82 -11.52 -12.71 10.68
N GLN A 83 -11.12 -11.72 11.46
CA GLN A 83 -12.05 -10.86 12.19
C GLN A 83 -13.01 -10.12 11.24
N MET A 84 -12.49 -9.62 10.10
CA MET A 84 -13.32 -8.90 9.14
C MET A 84 -14.29 -9.84 8.40
N ILE A 85 -13.88 -11.07 8.10
CA ILE A 85 -14.76 -12.10 7.52
C ILE A 85 -15.95 -12.39 8.47
N HIS A 86 -15.67 -12.66 9.75
CA HIS A 86 -16.74 -12.88 10.73
C HIS A 86 -17.62 -11.64 10.95
N ARG A 87 -17.02 -10.43 10.85
CA ARG A 87 -17.77 -9.17 10.95
C ARG A 87 -18.75 -9.02 9.79
N ALA A 88 -18.32 -9.26 8.56
CA ALA A 88 -19.16 -9.25 7.37
C ALA A 88 -20.34 -10.23 7.52
N ARG A 89 -20.08 -11.47 7.96
CA ARG A 89 -21.14 -12.49 8.17
C ARG A 89 -22.17 -12.07 9.22
N ARG A 90 -21.75 -11.38 10.28
CA ARG A 90 -22.67 -10.85 11.30
C ARG A 90 -23.54 -9.70 10.78
N LYS A 91 -23.02 -8.89 9.83
CA LYS A 91 -23.76 -7.77 9.22
C LYS A 91 -24.92 -8.27 8.35
N ASN A 92 -24.65 -9.28 7.52
CA ASN A 92 -25.66 -9.90 6.68
C ASN A 92 -25.40 -11.40 6.55
N LYS A 93 -26.28 -12.21 7.14
CA LYS A 93 -26.20 -13.67 7.06
C LYS A 93 -26.47 -14.21 5.64
N ARG A 94 -27.14 -13.43 4.80
CA ARG A 94 -27.50 -13.80 3.42
C ARG A 94 -26.48 -13.32 2.38
N ALA A 95 -25.53 -12.45 2.76
CA ALA A 95 -24.53 -11.91 1.85
C ALA A 95 -23.62 -13.00 1.28
N ILE A 96 -23.09 -12.76 0.09
CA ILE A 96 -21.96 -13.50 -0.47
C ILE A 96 -20.67 -12.87 0.06
N ILE A 97 -19.80 -13.67 0.66
CA ILE A 97 -18.51 -13.22 1.17
C ILE A 97 -17.38 -13.75 0.28
N ALA A 98 -16.72 -12.83 -0.41
CA ALA A 98 -15.54 -13.09 -1.22
C ALA A 98 -14.27 -12.67 -0.47
N VAL A 99 -13.32 -13.58 -0.35
CA VAL A 99 -12.02 -13.35 0.29
C VAL A 99 -10.93 -13.50 -0.75
N VAL A 100 -10.20 -12.41 -0.99
CA VAL A 100 -9.18 -12.35 -2.04
C VAL A 100 -7.81 -11.92 -1.49
N GLY A 101 -6.75 -12.02 -2.27
CA GLY A 101 -5.44 -11.45 -1.93
C GLY A 101 -4.46 -12.44 -1.31
N CYS A 102 -3.44 -11.90 -0.61
CA CYS A 102 -2.25 -12.67 -0.24
C CYS A 102 -2.52 -13.80 0.78
N TYR A 103 -3.43 -13.60 1.74
CA TYR A 103 -3.77 -14.66 2.69
C TYR A 103 -4.53 -15.80 2.01
N SER A 104 -5.46 -15.46 1.12
CA SER A 104 -6.17 -16.46 0.31
C SER A 104 -5.21 -17.25 -0.59
N GLN A 105 -4.20 -16.60 -1.17
CA GLN A 105 -3.19 -17.23 -2.01
C GLN A 105 -2.34 -18.23 -1.23
N ILE A 106 -1.85 -17.84 -0.04
CA ILE A 106 -0.93 -18.68 0.77
C ILE A 106 -1.65 -19.79 1.51
N SER A 107 -2.90 -19.60 1.90
CA SER A 107 -3.62 -20.54 2.76
C SER A 107 -5.09 -20.72 2.31
N PRO A 108 -5.35 -21.08 1.04
CA PRO A 108 -6.72 -21.19 0.53
C PRO A 108 -7.57 -22.17 1.31
N GLY A 109 -7.00 -23.32 1.69
CA GLY A 109 -7.69 -24.33 2.49
C GLY A 109 -8.04 -23.90 3.91
N LYS A 110 -7.28 -22.94 4.52
CA LYS A 110 -7.66 -22.36 5.80
C LYS A 110 -8.75 -21.32 5.63
N VAL A 111 -8.65 -20.49 4.61
CA VAL A 111 -9.63 -19.41 4.33
C VAL A 111 -10.98 -20.03 3.95
N SER A 112 -10.99 -21.05 3.10
CA SER A 112 -12.22 -21.74 2.69
C SER A 112 -12.97 -22.42 3.81
N LYS A 113 -12.27 -22.83 4.90
CA LYS A 113 -12.89 -23.43 6.09
C LYS A 113 -13.49 -22.42 7.05
N ILE A 114 -13.24 -21.12 6.86
CA ILE A 114 -13.88 -20.08 7.68
C ILE A 114 -15.38 -20.09 7.37
N GLU A 115 -16.19 -20.13 8.42
CA GLU A 115 -17.65 -20.10 8.29
C GLU A 115 -18.11 -18.83 7.57
N GLY A 116 -18.98 -19.03 6.59
CA GLY A 116 -19.59 -17.95 5.83
C GLY A 116 -18.75 -17.45 4.62
N VAL A 117 -17.58 -17.98 4.36
CA VAL A 117 -16.84 -17.68 3.12
C VAL A 117 -17.44 -18.47 1.96
N ASP A 118 -17.73 -17.77 0.87
CA ASP A 118 -18.37 -18.31 -0.33
C ASP A 118 -17.40 -18.38 -1.53
N VAL A 119 -16.58 -17.33 -1.68
CA VAL A 119 -15.62 -17.22 -2.78
C VAL A 119 -14.22 -16.96 -2.21
N VAL A 120 -13.25 -17.75 -2.66
CA VAL A 120 -11.83 -17.59 -2.32
C VAL A 120 -11.04 -17.41 -3.61
N LEU A 121 -10.48 -16.22 -3.82
CA LEU A 121 -9.59 -15.94 -4.95
C LEU A 121 -8.18 -15.66 -4.43
N GLY A 122 -7.18 -16.05 -5.22
CA GLY A 122 -5.79 -15.74 -4.92
C GLY A 122 -5.43 -14.26 -5.16
N THR A 123 -4.19 -14.05 -5.58
CA THR A 123 -3.68 -12.73 -5.95
C THR A 123 -3.82 -12.44 -7.45
N ARG A 124 -4.33 -13.38 -8.21
CA ARG A 124 -4.73 -13.28 -9.62
C ARG A 124 -6.23 -13.48 -9.74
N ASN A 125 -6.80 -13.22 -10.90
CA ASN A 125 -8.23 -13.38 -11.21
C ASN A 125 -9.19 -12.48 -10.41
N LYS A 126 -8.69 -11.38 -9.81
CA LYS A 126 -9.54 -10.38 -9.16
C LYS A 126 -10.39 -9.61 -10.18
N GLY A 127 -9.89 -9.53 -11.42
CA GLY A 127 -10.63 -8.99 -12.55
C GLY A 127 -11.96 -9.70 -12.82
N ASP A 128 -12.04 -10.99 -12.50
CA ASP A 128 -13.20 -11.85 -12.74
C ASP A 128 -14.06 -12.06 -11.48
N ILE A 129 -13.87 -11.23 -10.45
CA ILE A 129 -14.53 -11.41 -9.14
C ILE A 129 -16.07 -11.52 -9.26
N ILE A 130 -16.66 -10.74 -10.16
CA ILE A 130 -18.12 -10.73 -10.35
C ILE A 130 -18.60 -12.04 -10.95
N TYR A 131 -17.85 -12.58 -11.91
CA TYR A 131 -18.12 -13.91 -12.49
C TYR A 131 -18.13 -14.99 -11.40
N PHE A 132 -17.12 -15.02 -10.53
CA PHE A 132 -17.02 -16.01 -9.45
C PHE A 132 -18.13 -15.84 -8.39
N ILE A 133 -18.54 -14.60 -8.11
CA ILE A 133 -19.67 -14.33 -7.21
C ILE A 133 -20.99 -14.84 -7.81
N LYS A 134 -21.28 -14.51 -9.08
CA LYS A 134 -22.46 -15.02 -9.80
C LYS A 134 -22.44 -16.56 -9.86
N LYS A 135 -21.29 -17.16 -10.13
CA LYS A 135 -21.11 -18.62 -10.15
C LYS A 135 -21.42 -19.26 -8.79
N ALA A 136 -20.91 -18.67 -7.68
CA ALA A 136 -21.19 -19.16 -6.34
C ALA A 136 -22.70 -19.12 -5.99
N CYS A 137 -23.43 -18.11 -6.49
CA CYS A 137 -24.88 -18.02 -6.33
C CYS A 137 -25.61 -19.12 -7.12
N LEU A 138 -25.24 -19.32 -8.38
CA LEU A 138 -25.89 -20.30 -9.26
C LEU A 138 -25.66 -21.74 -8.79
N GLU A 139 -24.41 -22.08 -8.49
CA GLU A 139 -24.03 -23.42 -8.06
C GLU A 139 -24.38 -23.73 -6.61
N GLN A 140 -24.71 -22.71 -5.82
CA GLN A 140 -24.94 -22.80 -4.36
C GLN A 140 -23.78 -23.48 -3.63
N ASN A 141 -22.58 -23.42 -4.21
CA ASN A 141 -21.37 -24.04 -3.72
C ASN A 141 -20.28 -22.99 -3.51
N LYS A 142 -19.34 -23.36 -2.63
CA LYS A 142 -18.14 -22.53 -2.40
C LYS A 142 -17.21 -22.62 -3.60
N ILE A 143 -16.79 -21.46 -4.10
CA ILE A 143 -15.81 -21.33 -5.19
C ILE A 143 -14.42 -21.07 -4.61
N ILE A 144 -13.45 -21.87 -5.00
CA ILE A 144 -12.05 -21.70 -4.63
C ILE A 144 -11.24 -21.65 -5.92
N GLU A 145 -10.78 -20.45 -6.30
CA GLU A 145 -9.98 -20.25 -7.50
C GLU A 145 -8.64 -19.58 -7.11
N VAL A 146 -7.64 -20.43 -6.88
CA VAL A 146 -6.29 -20.00 -6.44
C VAL A 146 -5.27 -20.69 -7.32
N GLY A 147 -4.83 -20.00 -8.34
CA GLY A 147 -3.83 -20.48 -9.28
C GLY A 147 -2.41 -20.49 -8.71
N ASP A 148 -1.52 -21.23 -9.37
CA ASP A 148 -0.09 -21.25 -9.06
C ASP A 148 0.58 -19.98 -9.63
N VAL A 149 0.85 -19.00 -8.76
CA VAL A 149 1.46 -17.71 -9.12
C VAL A 149 2.93 -17.84 -9.56
N LEU A 150 3.61 -18.95 -9.27
CA LEU A 150 4.99 -19.17 -9.71
C LEU A 150 5.03 -19.59 -11.18
N LYS A 151 3.97 -20.24 -11.67
CA LYS A 151 3.84 -20.67 -13.08
C LYS A 151 3.22 -19.58 -13.96
N ASN A 152 2.26 -18.82 -13.41
CA ASN A 152 1.58 -17.76 -14.16
C ASN A 152 2.29 -16.40 -13.96
N ARG A 153 2.94 -15.92 -15.03
CA ARG A 153 3.70 -14.66 -15.06
C ARG A 153 2.99 -13.53 -15.81
N VAL A 154 1.68 -13.63 -16.02
CA VAL A 154 0.92 -12.59 -16.70
C VAL A 154 0.55 -11.49 -15.68
N PHE A 155 0.82 -10.24 -16.02
CA PHE A 155 0.36 -9.09 -15.24
C PHE A 155 -1.18 -9.03 -15.31
N GLU A 156 -1.83 -9.02 -14.14
CA GLU A 156 -3.27 -8.83 -14.08
C GLU A 156 -3.58 -7.36 -14.35
N ASP A 157 -4.13 -7.07 -15.53
CA ASP A 157 -4.48 -5.72 -15.94
C ASP A 157 -5.79 -5.30 -15.26
N LEU A 158 -5.62 -4.67 -14.12
CA LEU A 158 -6.67 -3.97 -13.40
C LEU A 158 -6.40 -2.48 -13.60
N SER A 159 -7.11 -1.82 -14.50
CA SER A 159 -7.05 -0.36 -14.65
C SER A 159 -8.10 0.32 -13.78
N ILE A 160 -7.85 1.57 -13.41
CA ILE A 160 -8.77 2.40 -12.66
C ILE A 160 -8.95 3.70 -13.45
N ASP A 161 -10.17 3.99 -13.85
CA ASP A 161 -10.51 5.22 -14.54
C ASP A 161 -10.93 6.32 -13.54
N LYS A 162 -11.62 5.96 -12.45
CA LYS A 162 -12.10 6.90 -11.42
C LYS A 162 -11.96 6.32 -10.01
N TYR A 163 -11.17 6.99 -9.18
CA TYR A 163 -11.15 6.70 -7.74
C TYR A 163 -12.37 7.31 -7.06
N GLN A 164 -13.03 6.53 -6.21
CA GLN A 164 -14.09 7.04 -5.35
C GLN A 164 -13.47 7.55 -4.05
N HIS A 165 -13.69 8.81 -3.70
CA HIS A 165 -13.27 9.40 -2.42
C HIS A 165 -11.77 9.58 -2.19
N ARG A 166 -10.94 9.64 -3.23
CA ARG A 166 -9.51 9.92 -3.10
C ARG A 166 -9.10 11.13 -3.92
N THR A 167 -8.17 11.89 -3.39
CA THR A 167 -7.54 13.02 -4.07
C THR A 167 -6.24 12.63 -4.78
N ARG A 168 -5.63 11.51 -4.34
CA ARG A 168 -4.41 10.93 -4.88
C ARG A 168 -4.69 9.55 -5.46
N ALA A 169 -4.20 9.29 -6.67
CA ALA A 169 -4.33 7.99 -7.31
C ALA A 169 -3.08 7.12 -7.10
N PHE A 170 -3.28 5.81 -7.03
CA PHE A 170 -2.20 4.83 -7.10
C PHE A 170 -2.21 4.17 -8.48
N VAL A 171 -1.04 3.99 -9.07
CA VAL A 171 -0.87 3.25 -10.33
C VAL A 171 0.00 2.05 -10.06
N LYS A 172 -0.55 0.85 -10.19
CA LYS A 172 0.18 -0.40 -10.02
C LYS A 172 0.96 -0.70 -11.30
N ILE A 173 2.26 -0.51 -11.28
CA ILE A 173 3.12 -0.73 -12.45
C ILE A 173 3.84 -2.08 -12.44
N GLN A 174 3.90 -2.75 -11.27
CA GLN A 174 4.68 -3.98 -11.10
C GLN A 174 4.06 -4.88 -10.03
N ASP A 175 4.18 -6.20 -10.19
CA ASP A 175 3.76 -7.21 -9.21
C ASP A 175 4.82 -8.30 -9.08
N GLY A 176 4.75 -9.10 -8.01
CA GLY A 176 5.70 -10.18 -7.74
C GLY A 176 7.10 -9.70 -7.32
N CYS A 177 7.96 -10.65 -6.90
CA CYS A 177 9.31 -10.33 -6.42
C CYS A 177 10.22 -11.57 -6.49
N ASN A 178 11.45 -11.40 -7.01
CA ASN A 178 12.46 -12.45 -7.11
C ASN A 178 13.56 -12.35 -6.03
N ARG A 179 13.38 -11.53 -4.98
CA ARG A 179 14.42 -11.31 -3.96
C ARG A 179 14.54 -12.42 -2.94
N PHE A 180 13.46 -13.14 -2.64
CA PHE A 180 13.44 -14.24 -1.68
C PHE A 180 14.11 -13.91 -0.34
N CYS A 181 13.85 -12.73 0.21
CA CYS A 181 14.30 -12.36 1.56
C CYS A 181 13.84 -13.45 2.53
N SER A 182 14.70 -13.84 3.49
CA SER A 182 14.50 -15.03 4.31
C SER A 182 13.24 -15.03 5.18
N TYR A 183 12.64 -13.85 5.42
CA TYR A 183 11.42 -13.65 6.20
C TYR A 183 10.15 -13.47 5.37
N CYS A 184 10.27 -13.42 4.03
CA CYS A 184 9.22 -12.86 3.18
C CYS A 184 8.42 -13.94 2.45
N LEU A 185 7.09 -13.89 2.54
CA LEU A 185 6.16 -14.76 1.82
C LEU A 185 5.74 -14.19 0.45
N ILE A 186 6.12 -12.98 0.12
CA ILE A 186 5.62 -12.30 -1.09
C ILE A 186 5.94 -13.04 -2.39
N PRO A 187 7.14 -13.63 -2.61
CA PRO A 187 7.38 -14.42 -3.80
C PRO A 187 6.38 -15.57 -3.98
N PHE A 188 5.95 -16.18 -2.89
CA PHE A 188 4.97 -17.28 -2.90
C PHE A 188 3.53 -16.78 -3.02
N ALA A 189 3.25 -15.56 -2.55
CA ALA A 189 1.92 -14.98 -2.62
C ALA A 189 1.63 -14.28 -3.95
N ARG A 190 2.67 -13.70 -4.59
CA ARG A 190 2.50 -12.86 -5.79
C ARG A 190 3.30 -13.33 -7.00
N GLY A 191 4.12 -14.35 -6.82
CA GLY A 191 4.93 -14.93 -7.87
C GLY A 191 6.17 -14.13 -8.23
N ALA A 192 6.75 -14.46 -9.39
CA ALA A 192 7.89 -13.77 -9.95
C ALA A 192 7.54 -12.34 -10.40
N VAL A 193 8.59 -11.53 -10.62
CA VAL A 193 8.46 -10.18 -11.19
C VAL A 193 7.61 -10.21 -12.45
N CYS A 194 6.63 -9.31 -12.48
CA CYS A 194 5.72 -9.11 -13.60
C CYS A 194 5.42 -7.62 -13.72
N SER A 195 5.74 -7.02 -14.86
CA SER A 195 5.62 -5.58 -15.12
C SER A 195 4.40 -5.28 -15.98
N LYS A 196 3.71 -4.17 -15.68
CA LYS A 196 2.66 -3.63 -16.55
C LYS A 196 3.30 -3.07 -17.82
N PRO A 197 2.72 -3.29 -19.02
CA PRO A 197 3.23 -2.70 -20.26
C PRO A 197 3.34 -1.18 -20.15
N PRO A 198 4.45 -0.55 -20.63
CA PRO A 198 4.65 0.90 -20.55
C PRO A 198 3.50 1.72 -21.12
N SER A 199 3.00 1.34 -22.29
CA SER A 199 1.86 2.01 -22.94
C SER A 199 0.61 2.02 -22.05
N LYS A 200 0.35 0.91 -21.33
CA LYS A 200 -0.79 0.81 -20.41
C LYS A 200 -0.62 1.65 -19.15
N ILE A 201 0.63 1.89 -18.71
CA ILE A 201 0.90 2.79 -17.60
C ILE A 201 0.61 4.24 -18.01
N LEU A 202 1.11 4.65 -19.17
CA LEU A 202 0.91 6.01 -19.67
C LEU A 202 -0.56 6.29 -19.96
N GLU A 203 -1.27 5.36 -20.62
CA GLU A 203 -2.71 5.44 -20.85
C GLU A 203 -3.49 5.64 -19.54
N GLU A 204 -3.16 4.89 -18.48
CA GLU A 204 -3.81 5.02 -17.18
C GLU A 204 -3.48 6.38 -16.52
N VAL A 205 -2.23 6.83 -16.57
CA VAL A 205 -1.81 8.12 -16.02
C VAL A 205 -2.49 9.28 -16.74
N GLU A 206 -2.61 9.24 -18.09
CA GLU A 206 -3.32 10.23 -18.88
C GLU A 206 -4.81 10.29 -18.52
N LYS A 207 -5.47 9.13 -18.38
CA LYS A 207 -6.87 9.06 -17.93
C LYS A 207 -7.05 9.68 -16.55
N LEU A 208 -6.14 9.40 -15.61
CA LEU A 208 -6.17 10.00 -14.28
C LEU A 208 -5.99 11.52 -14.33
N ALA A 209 -5.09 12.02 -15.17
CA ALA A 209 -4.91 13.45 -15.40
C ALA A 209 -6.18 14.12 -15.93
N HIS A 210 -6.85 13.52 -16.93
CA HIS A 210 -8.14 13.98 -17.46
C HIS A 210 -9.26 13.97 -16.40
N ASN A 211 -9.19 13.07 -15.44
CA ASN A 211 -10.11 12.99 -14.30
C ASN A 211 -9.69 13.89 -13.12
N ASN A 212 -8.82 14.89 -13.36
CA ASN A 212 -8.35 15.91 -12.42
C ASN A 212 -7.54 15.38 -11.23
N PHE A 213 -6.90 14.21 -11.35
CA PHE A 213 -5.92 13.78 -10.36
C PHE A 213 -4.60 14.52 -10.58
N ARG A 214 -4.19 15.31 -9.58
CA ARG A 214 -2.96 16.11 -9.62
C ARG A 214 -1.74 15.37 -9.08
N GLU A 215 -1.94 14.43 -8.16
CA GLU A 215 -0.87 13.62 -7.57
C GLU A 215 -1.12 12.13 -7.80
N ILE A 216 -0.11 11.43 -8.31
CA ILE A 216 -0.10 9.97 -8.47
C ILE A 216 1.03 9.32 -7.70
N THR A 217 0.84 8.06 -7.33
CA THR A 217 1.90 7.24 -6.73
C THR A 217 2.10 5.99 -7.56
N LEU A 218 3.25 5.85 -8.21
CA LEU A 218 3.64 4.61 -8.87
C LEU A 218 3.95 3.56 -7.81
N SER A 219 3.29 2.43 -7.87
CA SER A 219 3.33 1.40 -6.83
C SER A 219 3.59 0.02 -7.42
N GLY A 220 4.21 -0.84 -6.61
CA GLY A 220 4.49 -2.23 -6.94
C GLY A 220 4.93 -2.99 -5.71
N ILE A 221 5.21 -4.27 -5.89
CA ILE A 221 5.75 -5.15 -4.84
C ILE A 221 7.26 -4.94 -4.68
N HIS A 222 7.97 -4.85 -5.81
CA HIS A 222 9.38 -4.51 -5.87
C HIS A 222 9.63 -3.61 -7.08
N ILE A 223 9.21 -2.36 -6.95
CA ILE A 223 9.14 -1.40 -8.06
C ILE A 223 10.50 -1.21 -8.77
N ALA A 224 11.62 -1.34 -8.05
CA ALA A 224 12.98 -1.29 -8.61
C ALA A 224 13.26 -2.40 -9.65
N SER A 225 12.46 -3.47 -9.67
CA SER A 225 12.57 -4.53 -10.68
C SER A 225 11.64 -4.34 -11.87
N TYR A 226 10.95 -3.19 -11.98
CA TYR A 226 10.12 -2.92 -13.13
C TYR A 226 10.95 -3.03 -14.42
N GLY A 227 10.39 -3.70 -15.41
CA GLY A 227 10.97 -3.86 -16.72
C GLY A 227 11.95 -5.02 -16.89
N THR A 228 12.45 -5.62 -15.78
CA THR A 228 13.42 -6.74 -15.88
C THR A 228 12.87 -7.99 -16.56
N ASP A 229 11.55 -8.13 -16.63
CA ASP A 229 10.83 -9.19 -17.32
C ASP A 229 10.38 -8.78 -18.74
N LEU A 230 10.45 -7.48 -19.07
CA LEU A 230 10.13 -6.93 -20.38
C LEU A 230 11.37 -6.97 -21.29
N LYS A 231 11.26 -7.58 -22.47
CA LYS A 231 12.36 -7.63 -23.45
C LYS A 231 12.53 -6.32 -24.26
N SER A 232 11.88 -5.25 -23.82
CA SER A 232 11.76 -3.97 -24.56
C SER A 232 12.77 -2.90 -24.12
N GLY A 233 13.65 -3.21 -23.17
CA GLY A 233 14.64 -2.25 -22.64
C GLY A 233 14.04 -1.12 -21.80
N TRP A 234 12.78 -1.25 -21.36
CA TRP A 234 12.16 -0.37 -20.39
C TRP A 234 12.59 -0.72 -18.95
N ASP A 235 12.74 0.31 -18.15
CA ASP A 235 13.03 0.23 -16.71
C ASP A 235 12.21 1.27 -15.93
N LEU A 236 12.34 1.27 -14.61
CA LEU A 236 11.63 2.21 -13.77
C LEU A 236 12.00 3.67 -14.08
N MET A 237 13.26 3.95 -14.40
CA MET A 237 13.69 5.32 -14.64
C MET A 237 13.05 5.89 -15.92
N LYS A 238 12.98 5.10 -17.00
CA LYS A 238 12.28 5.50 -18.23
C LYS A 238 10.81 5.76 -17.99
N ILE A 239 10.12 4.93 -17.17
CA ILE A 239 8.71 5.19 -16.81
C ILE A 239 8.59 6.50 -16.04
N LEU A 240 9.50 6.79 -15.13
CA LEU A 240 9.47 8.07 -14.38
C LEU A 240 9.66 9.28 -15.30
N GLU A 241 10.55 9.18 -16.28
CA GLU A 241 10.78 10.24 -17.28
C GLU A 241 9.56 10.50 -18.16
N GLU A 242 8.92 9.43 -18.66
CA GLU A 242 7.70 9.57 -19.47
C GLU A 242 6.53 10.14 -18.65
N VAL A 243 6.33 9.64 -17.43
CA VAL A 243 5.26 10.12 -16.54
C VAL A 243 5.48 11.58 -16.12
N ASP A 244 6.75 12.02 -15.95
CA ASP A 244 7.08 13.43 -15.69
C ASP A 244 6.62 14.36 -16.83
N GLY A 245 6.53 13.83 -18.07
CA GLY A 245 6.03 14.54 -19.26
C GLY A 245 4.51 14.69 -19.32
N VAL A 246 3.73 13.86 -18.62
CA VAL A 246 2.25 13.84 -18.77
C VAL A 246 1.63 15.12 -18.22
N SER A 247 0.90 15.86 -19.06
CA SER A 247 0.18 17.07 -18.66
C SER A 247 -0.97 16.78 -17.69
N GLY A 248 -1.25 17.71 -16.77
CA GLY A 248 -2.32 17.57 -15.76
C GLY A 248 -1.88 16.88 -14.47
N ILE A 249 -0.82 16.06 -14.49
CA ILE A 249 -0.18 15.57 -13.27
C ILE A 249 0.85 16.61 -12.80
N GLU A 250 0.79 16.96 -11.53
CA GLU A 250 1.68 17.94 -10.89
C GLU A 250 2.70 17.29 -9.95
N ARG A 251 2.36 16.11 -9.39
CA ARG A 251 3.22 15.37 -8.46
C ARG A 251 3.22 13.89 -8.75
N VAL A 252 4.42 13.34 -8.77
CA VAL A 252 4.65 11.90 -8.90
C VAL A 252 5.37 11.41 -7.64
N ARG A 253 4.87 10.34 -7.04
CA ARG A 253 5.54 9.64 -5.95
C ARG A 253 5.86 8.22 -6.37
N ILE A 254 6.88 7.64 -5.75
CA ILE A 254 7.18 6.22 -5.89
C ILE A 254 6.94 5.48 -4.57
N GLY A 255 6.56 4.22 -4.67
CA GLY A 255 6.43 3.32 -3.52
C GLY A 255 7.79 2.98 -2.90
N SER A 256 7.78 2.02 -1.96
CA SER A 256 9.01 1.53 -1.34
C SER A 256 9.98 0.98 -2.37
N ILE A 257 11.25 1.36 -2.25
CA ILE A 257 12.25 1.05 -3.24
C ILE A 257 13.49 0.39 -2.62
N ASP A 258 14.09 -0.54 -3.35
CA ASP A 258 15.36 -1.16 -2.97
C ASP A 258 16.49 -0.12 -3.10
N PRO A 259 17.37 0.03 -2.10
CA PRO A 259 18.47 1.00 -2.15
C PRO A 259 19.33 0.89 -3.41
N LYS A 260 19.56 -0.32 -3.92
CA LYS A 260 20.39 -0.55 -5.13
C LYS A 260 19.83 0.06 -6.42
N PHE A 261 18.62 0.56 -6.41
CA PHE A 261 18.09 1.34 -7.53
C PHE A 261 18.84 2.66 -7.71
N PHE A 262 19.29 3.27 -6.62
CA PHE A 262 19.93 4.58 -6.64
C PHE A 262 21.42 4.48 -6.97
N THR A 263 21.74 4.33 -8.26
CA THR A 263 23.09 4.56 -8.79
C THR A 263 23.31 6.06 -9.00
N ASP A 264 24.57 6.46 -9.18
CA ASP A 264 24.90 7.88 -9.41
C ASP A 264 24.17 8.43 -10.65
N ASP A 265 24.11 7.64 -11.75
CA ASP A 265 23.34 7.97 -12.96
C ASP A 265 21.85 8.16 -12.67
N VAL A 266 21.23 7.22 -11.94
CA VAL A 266 19.81 7.31 -11.58
C VAL A 266 19.53 8.55 -10.74
N ILE A 267 20.38 8.89 -9.76
CA ILE A 267 20.21 10.08 -8.93
C ILE A 267 20.32 11.36 -9.78
N ASP A 268 21.27 11.40 -10.72
CA ASP A 268 21.45 12.54 -11.63
C ASP A 268 20.28 12.71 -12.62
N ARG A 269 19.66 11.63 -13.04
CA ARG A 269 18.43 11.64 -13.86
C ARG A 269 17.23 12.07 -13.03
N ILE A 270 17.04 11.53 -11.82
CA ILE A 270 15.95 11.91 -10.88
C ILE A 270 15.99 13.41 -10.60
N LYS A 271 17.17 14.00 -10.39
CA LYS A 271 17.33 15.45 -10.17
C LYS A 271 16.74 16.32 -11.27
N LYS A 272 16.62 15.79 -12.49
CA LYS A 272 16.07 16.52 -13.65
C LYS A 272 14.54 16.45 -13.73
N LEU A 273 13.90 15.52 -13.01
CA LEU A 273 12.46 15.36 -13.00
C LEU A 273 11.80 16.50 -12.19
N LYS A 274 10.81 17.14 -12.79
CA LYS A 274 10.15 18.32 -12.21
C LYS A 274 9.00 17.95 -11.26
N LYS A 275 8.35 16.82 -11.52
CA LYS A 275 7.14 16.38 -10.79
C LYS A 275 7.42 15.32 -9.74
N LEU A 276 8.60 14.67 -9.81
CA LEU A 276 8.95 13.65 -8.83
C LEU A 276 9.17 14.29 -7.46
N CYS A 277 8.36 13.89 -6.51
CA CYS A 277 8.41 14.37 -5.14
C CYS A 277 9.73 13.94 -4.45
N PRO A 278 10.44 14.83 -3.73
CA PRO A 278 11.70 14.52 -3.05
C PRO A 278 11.45 13.71 -1.76
N HIS A 279 10.81 12.57 -1.89
CA HIS A 279 10.54 11.63 -0.81
C HIS A 279 10.78 10.20 -1.29
N PHE A 280 11.72 9.51 -0.64
CA PHE A 280 12.07 8.13 -0.97
C PHE A 280 11.96 7.23 0.27
N HIS A 281 11.15 6.17 0.13
CA HIS A 281 11.08 5.13 1.14
C HIS A 281 12.08 4.02 0.80
N LEU A 282 13.27 4.07 1.42
CA LEU A 282 14.36 3.13 1.21
C LEU A 282 14.27 1.96 2.21
N SER A 283 14.05 0.75 1.72
CA SER A 283 13.90 -0.43 2.58
C SER A 283 15.24 -0.88 3.18
N LEU A 284 15.60 -0.41 4.38
CA LEU A 284 16.84 -0.77 5.09
C LEU A 284 16.76 -2.16 5.75
N GLN A 285 15.73 -2.42 6.53
CA GLN A 285 15.46 -3.61 7.34
C GLN A 285 16.36 -3.76 8.58
N SER A 286 17.67 -3.55 8.51
CA SER A 286 18.62 -3.53 9.61
C SER A 286 19.83 -2.67 9.28
N GLY A 287 20.45 -2.02 10.27
CA GLY A 287 21.71 -1.30 10.13
C GLY A 287 22.96 -2.15 10.43
N CYS A 288 22.78 -3.47 10.61
CA CYS A 288 23.87 -4.42 10.90
C CYS A 288 24.02 -5.41 9.74
N ASP A 289 25.23 -5.52 9.17
CA ASP A 289 25.51 -6.34 7.99
C ASP A 289 25.32 -7.83 8.26
N GLU A 290 25.61 -8.33 9.47
CA GLU A 290 25.39 -9.71 9.87
C GLU A 290 23.90 -10.06 9.82
N THR A 291 23.05 -9.16 10.32
CA THR A 291 21.59 -9.32 10.28
C THR A 291 21.07 -9.20 8.85
N LEU A 292 21.54 -8.22 8.05
CA LEU A 292 21.18 -8.07 6.63
C LEU A 292 21.51 -9.35 5.82
N ARG A 293 22.65 -9.96 6.07
CA ARG A 293 23.07 -11.21 5.42
C ARG A 293 22.14 -12.37 5.78
N ARG A 294 21.76 -12.51 7.07
CA ARG A 294 20.76 -13.51 7.49
C ARG A 294 19.38 -13.25 6.90
N MET A 295 19.01 -11.97 6.70
CA MET A 295 17.78 -11.57 6.03
C MET A 295 17.80 -11.82 4.50
N ASN A 296 18.92 -12.26 3.94
CA ASN A 296 19.16 -12.38 2.50
C ASN A 296 18.98 -11.02 1.77
N ARG A 297 19.53 -9.95 2.37
CA ARG A 297 19.62 -8.64 1.72
C ARG A 297 20.94 -8.54 0.98
N HIS A 298 20.92 -7.86 -0.18
CA HIS A 298 22.06 -7.81 -1.11
C HIS A 298 22.76 -6.45 -1.11
N TYR A 299 22.73 -5.75 0.01
CA TYR A 299 23.45 -4.50 0.26
C TYR A 299 23.97 -4.47 1.71
N THR A 300 24.94 -3.62 1.95
CA THR A 300 25.52 -3.36 3.28
C THR A 300 25.00 -2.05 3.87
N ALA A 301 25.19 -1.86 5.16
CA ALA A 301 24.91 -0.59 5.85
C ALA A 301 25.72 0.56 5.24
N LEU A 302 26.99 0.33 4.86
CA LEU A 302 27.84 1.33 4.22
C LEU A 302 27.31 1.75 2.84
N GLU A 303 26.87 0.80 2.00
CA GLU A 303 26.25 1.11 0.71
C GLU A 303 24.96 1.94 0.88
N TYR A 304 24.15 1.58 1.88
CA TYR A 304 22.96 2.35 2.21
C TYR A 304 23.29 3.78 2.65
N GLU A 305 24.30 3.94 3.52
CA GLU A 305 24.77 5.25 3.96
C GLU A 305 25.25 6.12 2.80
N ARG A 306 26.03 5.55 1.86
CA ARG A 306 26.47 6.26 0.66
C ARG A 306 25.29 6.78 -0.15
N ILE A 307 24.29 5.93 -0.39
CA ILE A 307 23.09 6.31 -1.15
C ILE A 307 22.31 7.44 -0.46
N VAL A 308 22.12 7.36 0.86
CA VAL A 308 21.45 8.40 1.64
C VAL A 308 22.17 9.74 1.53
N ASN A 309 23.52 9.71 1.63
CA ASN A 309 24.34 10.93 1.51
C ASN A 309 24.28 11.52 0.10
N GLU A 310 24.38 10.70 -0.95
CA GLU A 310 24.27 11.16 -2.34
C GLU A 310 22.89 11.78 -2.63
N LEU A 311 21.81 11.16 -2.17
CA LEU A 311 20.45 11.73 -2.31
C LEU A 311 20.33 13.09 -1.63
N ARG A 312 20.89 13.24 -0.41
CA ARG A 312 20.89 14.53 0.32
C ARG A 312 21.74 15.61 -0.33
N ASN A 313 22.87 15.21 -0.91
CA ASN A 313 23.76 16.15 -1.57
C ASN A 313 23.18 16.67 -2.90
N LYS A 314 22.42 15.85 -3.61
CA LYS A 314 21.96 16.15 -4.97
C LYS A 314 20.50 16.61 -5.05
N ILE A 315 19.64 16.23 -4.07
CA ILE A 315 18.20 16.53 -4.09
C ILE A 315 17.85 17.40 -2.89
N GLU A 316 17.44 18.62 -3.18
CA GLU A 316 17.02 19.59 -2.16
C GLU A 316 15.81 19.09 -1.37
N ASP A 317 15.80 19.36 -0.06
CA ASP A 317 14.70 19.03 0.86
C ASP A 317 14.30 17.56 0.88
N VAL A 318 15.16 16.65 0.45
CA VAL A 318 14.83 15.23 0.36
C VAL A 318 14.47 14.63 1.71
N SER A 319 13.35 13.95 1.75
CA SER A 319 12.89 13.13 2.87
C SER A 319 13.19 11.66 2.59
N ILE A 320 13.89 11.01 3.51
CA ILE A 320 14.21 9.58 3.41
C ILE A 320 13.56 8.86 4.57
N THR A 321 12.67 7.93 4.26
CA THR A 321 11.98 7.08 5.24
C THR A 321 12.38 5.63 5.05
N THR A 322 12.21 4.79 6.08
CA THR A 322 12.63 3.39 6.02
C THR A 322 11.78 2.46 6.87
N ASP A 323 11.89 1.16 6.58
CA ASP A 323 11.42 0.07 7.44
C ASP A 323 12.59 -0.57 8.16
N VAL A 324 12.39 -0.94 9.44
CA VAL A 324 13.35 -1.70 10.26
C VAL A 324 12.64 -2.84 10.96
N ILE A 325 13.23 -4.04 10.92
CA ILE A 325 12.75 -5.22 11.62
C ILE A 325 13.65 -5.49 12.81
N VAL A 326 13.07 -5.52 14.01
CA VAL A 326 13.78 -5.86 15.26
C VAL A 326 13.44 -7.28 15.71
N GLY A 327 14.38 -7.91 16.41
CA GLY A 327 14.22 -9.27 16.93
C GLY A 327 14.21 -10.32 15.85
N PHE A 328 15.00 -10.12 14.79
CA PHE A 328 15.23 -11.12 13.77
C PHE A 328 15.96 -12.33 14.37
N PRO A 329 15.73 -13.58 13.90
CA PRO A 329 16.42 -14.76 14.46
C PRO A 329 17.94 -14.60 14.51
N GLY A 330 18.51 -14.85 15.68
CA GLY A 330 19.93 -14.69 15.94
C GLY A 330 20.43 -13.25 16.11
N GLU A 331 19.55 -12.24 16.15
CA GLU A 331 19.94 -10.85 16.42
C GLU A 331 20.43 -10.70 17.86
N THR A 332 21.73 -10.48 18.03
CA THR A 332 22.34 -10.24 19.32
C THR A 332 22.09 -8.81 19.82
N GLU A 333 22.43 -8.51 21.07
CA GLU A 333 22.37 -7.15 21.60
C GLU A 333 23.34 -6.21 20.87
N ASP A 334 24.54 -6.67 20.56
CA ASP A 334 25.53 -5.91 19.78
C ASP A 334 25.00 -5.56 18.38
N GLU A 335 24.36 -6.52 17.68
CA GLU A 335 23.77 -6.28 16.37
C GLU A 335 22.60 -5.30 16.40
N PHE A 336 21.78 -5.34 17.47
CA PHE A 336 20.74 -4.36 17.69
C PHE A 336 21.32 -2.97 17.95
N ASN A 337 22.34 -2.87 18.80
CA ASN A 337 23.03 -1.60 19.07
C ASN A 337 23.67 -1.01 17.82
N LYS A 338 24.32 -1.82 16.97
CA LYS A 338 24.81 -1.38 15.65
C LYS A 338 23.69 -0.80 14.80
N THR A 339 22.53 -1.44 14.77
CA THR A 339 21.36 -0.94 14.02
C THR A 339 20.85 0.37 14.61
N TYR A 340 20.74 0.49 15.93
CA TYR A 340 20.31 1.70 16.62
C TYR A 340 21.24 2.89 16.35
N ASP A 341 22.55 2.69 16.49
CA ASP A 341 23.58 3.74 16.25
C ASP A 341 23.62 4.14 14.75
N PHE A 342 23.46 3.18 13.84
CA PHE A 342 23.33 3.46 12.42
C PHE A 342 22.12 4.36 12.13
N LEU A 343 20.95 4.05 12.65
CA LEU A 343 19.74 4.85 12.47
C LEU A 343 19.89 6.27 13.06
N LYS A 344 20.52 6.37 14.22
CA LYS A 344 20.83 7.66 14.88
C LYS A 344 21.79 8.52 14.02
N LYS A 345 22.79 7.88 13.40
CA LYS A 345 23.72 8.51 12.45
C LYS A 345 23.02 8.97 11.19
N MET A 346 22.16 8.14 10.62
CA MET A 346 21.48 8.40 9.36
C MET A 346 20.43 9.52 9.44
N LYS A 347 19.90 9.83 10.61
CA LYS A 347 18.93 10.95 10.81
C LYS A 347 17.79 10.93 9.78
N LEU A 348 17.18 9.76 9.59
CA LEU A 348 16.08 9.59 8.64
C LEU A 348 14.85 10.37 9.10
N SER A 349 14.02 10.79 8.15
CA SER A 349 12.82 11.58 8.42
C SER A 349 11.70 10.78 9.09
N LYS A 350 11.65 9.46 8.82
CA LYS A 350 10.72 8.52 9.47
C LYS A 350 11.26 7.10 9.44
N ILE A 351 11.06 6.35 10.54
CA ILE A 351 11.44 4.96 10.67
C ILE A 351 10.20 4.15 11.06
N HIS A 352 9.76 3.26 10.19
CA HIS A 352 8.70 2.31 10.50
C HIS A 352 9.30 1.05 11.13
N VAL A 353 8.94 0.79 12.37
CA VAL A 353 9.52 -0.31 13.16
C VAL A 353 8.59 -1.51 13.18
N PHE A 354 9.10 -2.65 12.79
CA PHE A 354 8.39 -3.92 12.79
C PHE A 354 9.07 -4.92 13.73
N LYS A 355 8.31 -5.58 14.57
CA LYS A 355 8.77 -6.75 15.29
C LYS A 355 8.76 -7.96 14.37
N TYR A 356 9.85 -8.69 14.27
CA TYR A 356 9.88 -9.90 13.45
C TYR A 356 8.73 -10.85 13.83
N SER A 357 7.98 -11.26 12.83
CA SER A 357 6.85 -12.17 12.96
C SER A 357 7.12 -13.44 12.13
N PRO A 358 7.35 -14.61 12.74
CA PRO A 358 7.64 -15.83 12.02
C PRO A 358 6.48 -16.23 11.11
N ARG A 359 6.78 -16.53 9.86
CA ARG A 359 5.80 -16.95 8.85
C ARG A 359 6.14 -18.34 8.35
N LYS A 360 5.23 -19.29 8.57
CA LYS A 360 5.40 -20.68 8.11
C LYS A 360 5.70 -20.71 6.61
N GLY A 361 6.74 -21.43 6.22
CA GLY A 361 7.21 -21.54 4.84
C GLY A 361 8.29 -20.51 4.47
N THR A 362 8.74 -19.67 5.41
CA THR A 362 9.90 -18.81 5.23
C THR A 362 11.14 -19.40 5.91
N ARG A 363 12.33 -19.21 5.31
CA ARG A 363 13.59 -19.67 5.90
C ARG A 363 13.80 -19.14 7.33
N ALA A 364 13.44 -17.88 7.57
CA ALA A 364 13.62 -17.25 8.88
C ALA A 364 12.73 -17.86 9.97
N ALA A 365 11.60 -18.47 9.63
CA ALA A 365 10.74 -19.14 10.61
C ALA A 365 11.41 -20.42 11.19
N ASP A 366 12.26 -21.07 10.38
CA ASP A 366 12.95 -22.31 10.74
C ASP A 366 14.37 -22.06 11.29
N MET A 367 14.83 -20.79 11.33
CA MET A 367 16.12 -20.44 11.92
C MET A 367 16.13 -20.65 13.43
N LYS A 368 17.25 -21.16 13.95
CA LYS A 368 17.53 -21.18 15.39
C LYS A 368 17.69 -19.76 15.94
N GLY A 369 17.61 -19.61 17.28
CA GLY A 369 17.82 -18.31 17.92
C GLY A 369 16.63 -17.34 17.71
N GLN A 370 15.40 -17.86 17.71
CA GLN A 370 14.20 -17.02 17.73
C GLN A 370 14.21 -16.14 18.96
N ILE A 371 14.04 -14.83 18.77
CA ILE A 371 14.09 -13.83 19.85
C ILE A 371 12.76 -13.81 20.61
N ASP A 372 12.85 -13.66 21.91
CA ASP A 372 11.67 -13.56 22.80
C ASP A 372 10.81 -12.32 22.48
N GLY A 373 9.52 -12.45 22.72
CA GLY A 373 8.55 -11.38 22.45
C GLY A 373 8.80 -10.12 23.26
N LYS A 374 9.27 -10.25 24.53
CA LYS A 374 9.57 -9.13 25.41
C LYS A 374 10.77 -8.33 24.90
N VAL A 375 11.83 -9.03 24.47
CA VAL A 375 13.02 -8.38 23.86
C VAL A 375 12.64 -7.62 22.57
N LYS A 376 11.79 -8.23 21.72
CA LYS A 376 11.27 -7.52 20.54
C LYS A 376 10.50 -6.26 20.89
N GLU A 377 9.71 -6.29 21.97
CA GLU A 377 8.94 -5.12 22.44
C GLU A 377 9.87 -4.01 22.92
N GLU A 378 10.87 -4.36 23.74
CA GLU A 378 11.87 -3.43 24.27
C GLU A 378 12.63 -2.76 23.12
N ARG A 379 13.23 -3.54 22.20
CA ARG A 379 13.95 -3.03 21.02
C ARG A 379 13.07 -2.16 20.12
N SER A 380 11.84 -2.58 19.87
CA SER A 380 10.88 -1.79 19.10
C SER A 380 10.59 -0.45 19.79
N GLY A 381 10.39 -0.45 21.10
CA GLY A 381 10.15 0.75 21.90
C GLY A 381 11.30 1.76 21.82
N GLU A 382 12.55 1.28 21.85
CA GLU A 382 13.73 2.13 21.75
C GLU A 382 13.84 2.83 20.38
N ILE A 383 13.67 2.07 19.27
CA ILE A 383 13.72 2.67 17.93
C ILE A 383 12.54 3.61 17.71
N ILE A 384 11.34 3.32 18.21
CA ILE A 384 10.19 4.22 18.13
C ILE A 384 10.46 5.55 18.87
N LYS A 385 11.14 5.51 20.02
CA LYS A 385 11.56 6.75 20.72
C LYS A 385 12.58 7.54 19.89
N LEU A 386 13.52 6.85 19.27
CA LEU A 386 14.50 7.48 18.35
C LEU A 386 13.80 8.09 17.14
N ASP A 387 12.88 7.35 16.49
CA ASP A 387 12.09 7.82 15.36
C ASP A 387 11.38 9.13 15.67
N ARG A 388 10.62 9.20 16.78
CA ARG A 388 9.90 10.42 17.18
C ARG A 388 10.83 11.63 17.34
N LYS A 389 12.03 11.41 17.90
CA LYS A 389 13.04 12.48 18.04
C LYS A 389 13.58 12.96 16.70
N LEU A 390 13.86 12.03 15.79
CA LEU A 390 14.39 12.34 14.45
C LEU A 390 13.32 13.01 13.60
N GLU A 391 12.09 12.50 13.58
CA GLU A 391 10.94 13.06 12.88
C GLU A 391 10.67 14.50 13.32
N LYS A 392 10.62 14.75 14.64
CA LYS A 392 10.43 16.11 15.18
C LYS A 392 11.56 17.06 14.74
N LYS A 393 12.82 16.56 14.75
CA LYS A 393 13.97 17.36 14.30
C LYS A 393 13.90 17.66 12.82
N PHE A 394 13.53 16.67 11.97
CA PHE A 394 13.37 16.86 10.54
C PHE A 394 12.28 17.88 10.25
N MET A 395 11.08 17.72 10.82
CA MET A 395 9.98 18.67 10.65
C MET A 395 10.36 20.08 11.13
N GLY A 396 11.06 20.16 12.26
CA GLY A 396 11.50 21.44 12.85
C GLY A 396 12.43 22.25 11.95
N SER A 397 13.20 21.60 11.05
CA SER A 397 14.08 22.31 10.11
C SER A 397 13.35 23.03 8.97
N PHE A 398 12.04 22.82 8.85
CA PHE A 398 11.20 23.49 7.83
C PHE A 398 10.31 24.58 8.39
N LEU A 399 10.31 24.82 9.70
CA LEU A 399 9.48 25.88 10.30
C LEU A 399 9.84 27.27 9.76
N GLY A 400 8.83 28.10 9.59
CA GLY A 400 8.94 29.44 8.97
C GLY A 400 9.00 29.41 7.44
N ARG A 401 9.13 28.25 6.81
CA ARG A 401 9.13 28.15 5.34
C ARG A 401 7.72 28.06 4.80
N ASN A 402 7.55 28.57 3.56
CA ASN A 402 6.34 28.38 2.79
C ASN A 402 6.52 27.18 1.86
N MET A 403 5.66 26.17 1.97
CA MET A 403 5.68 24.98 1.13
C MET A 403 4.31 24.75 0.47
N ASP A 404 4.33 24.10 -0.68
CA ASP A 404 3.11 23.68 -1.36
C ASP A 404 2.59 22.42 -0.67
N VAL A 405 1.36 22.47 -0.15
CA VAL A 405 0.72 21.35 0.55
C VAL A 405 -0.45 20.87 -0.30
N PHE A 406 -0.48 19.58 -0.60
CA PHE A 406 -1.62 18.94 -1.22
C PHE A 406 -2.59 18.46 -0.14
N TYR A 407 -3.75 19.11 -0.02
CA TYR A 407 -4.76 18.80 0.99
C TYR A 407 -5.64 17.64 0.54
N GLU A 408 -5.78 16.61 1.38
CA GLU A 408 -6.43 15.34 1.03
C GLU A 408 -7.78 15.12 1.70
N SER A 409 -7.92 15.58 2.94
CA SER A 409 -9.14 15.34 3.72
C SER A 409 -9.31 16.35 4.86
N LYS A 410 -10.49 16.32 5.46
CA LYS A 410 -10.70 16.94 6.77
C LYS A 410 -9.88 16.23 7.84
N PHE A 411 -9.34 16.99 8.77
CA PHE A 411 -8.60 16.44 9.90
C PHE A 411 -9.54 15.82 10.93
N HIS A 412 -9.29 14.58 11.33
CA HIS A 412 -10.10 13.92 12.36
C HIS A 412 -9.93 14.61 13.71
N GLY A 413 -11.02 15.11 14.26
CA GLY A 413 -11.05 15.77 15.57
C GLY A 413 -11.33 17.28 15.52
N ASP A 414 -11.23 17.93 14.35
CA ASP A 414 -11.59 19.32 14.14
C ASP A 414 -12.13 19.54 12.72
N ASN A 415 -13.43 19.76 12.60
CA ASN A 415 -14.13 19.91 11.32
C ASN A 415 -13.71 21.14 10.51
N ASN A 416 -13.01 22.09 11.13
CA ASN A 416 -12.50 23.30 10.47
C ASN A 416 -11.05 23.13 10.00
N CYS A 417 -10.39 22.04 10.35
CA CYS A 417 -9.03 21.75 9.95
C CYS A 417 -8.98 20.70 8.83
N TYR A 418 -7.98 20.87 7.99
CA TYR A 418 -7.70 19.99 6.85
C TYR A 418 -6.29 19.46 6.94
N GLU A 419 -6.10 18.22 6.52
CA GLU A 419 -4.79 17.59 6.47
C GLU A 419 -4.32 17.37 5.04
N GLY A 420 -3.02 17.54 4.85
CA GLY A 420 -2.37 17.35 3.55
C GLY A 420 -0.89 17.04 3.71
N TYR A 421 -0.19 16.95 2.58
CA TYR A 421 1.23 16.58 2.57
C TYR A 421 2.04 17.53 1.69
N THR A 422 3.24 17.89 2.19
CA THR A 422 4.27 18.58 1.41
C THR A 422 4.85 17.67 0.32
N PRO A 423 5.60 18.20 -0.68
CA PRO A 423 6.31 17.35 -1.65
C PRO A 423 7.20 16.30 -0.98
N ASN A 424 7.94 16.66 0.07
CA ASN A 424 8.78 15.74 0.85
C ASN A 424 8.03 14.95 1.94
N TYR A 425 6.71 14.84 1.81
CA TYR A 425 5.82 13.94 2.57
C TYR A 425 5.66 14.26 4.07
N MET A 426 5.91 15.49 4.50
CA MET A 426 5.53 15.93 5.85
C MET A 426 4.02 16.15 5.92
N LYS A 427 3.39 15.62 6.96
CA LYS A 427 1.97 15.86 7.22
C LYS A 427 1.78 17.28 7.75
N VAL A 428 0.87 18.03 7.13
CA VAL A 428 0.49 19.39 7.54
C VAL A 428 -0.98 19.43 7.86
N VAL A 429 -1.33 20.11 8.95
CA VAL A 429 -2.72 20.38 9.34
C VAL A 429 -2.91 21.88 9.39
N SER A 430 -3.90 22.38 8.65
CA SER A 430 -4.20 23.82 8.57
C SER A 430 -5.68 24.08 8.76
N MET A 431 -6.00 25.22 9.36
CA MET A 431 -7.36 25.72 9.42
C MET A 431 -7.82 26.15 8.01
N GLY A 432 -9.01 25.72 7.60
CA GLY A 432 -9.66 26.19 6.39
C GLY A 432 -10.13 27.63 6.53
N LYS A 433 -10.17 28.36 5.43
CA LYS A 433 -10.86 29.65 5.39
C LYS A 433 -12.36 29.45 5.23
N SER A 434 -13.16 30.33 5.82
CA SER A 434 -14.62 30.25 5.75
C SER A 434 -15.11 30.23 4.30
N GLY A 435 -15.90 29.22 3.96
CA GLY A 435 -16.48 29.06 2.61
C GLY A 435 -15.56 28.40 1.58
N GLU A 436 -14.31 28.05 1.90
CA GLU A 436 -13.36 27.46 0.97
C GLU A 436 -13.01 26.01 1.35
N ASN A 437 -13.09 25.10 0.37
CA ASN A 437 -12.68 23.71 0.55
C ASN A 437 -11.29 23.50 -0.09
N PRO A 438 -10.24 23.22 0.72
CA PRO A 438 -8.89 22.97 0.23
C PRO A 438 -8.68 21.54 -0.31
N VAL A 439 -9.61 20.62 -0.07
CA VAL A 439 -9.45 19.21 -0.46
C VAL A 439 -9.29 19.09 -1.98
N GLY A 440 -8.27 18.33 -2.41
CA GLY A 440 -7.91 18.16 -3.81
C GLY A 440 -7.05 19.28 -4.40
N LYS A 441 -6.68 20.28 -3.61
CA LYS A 441 -5.88 21.42 -4.07
C LYS A 441 -4.47 21.41 -3.50
N ILE A 442 -3.53 21.95 -4.27
CA ILE A 442 -2.17 22.26 -3.81
C ILE A 442 -2.16 23.73 -3.42
N LEU A 443 -1.88 24.03 -2.15
CA LEU A 443 -1.95 25.38 -1.61
C LEU A 443 -0.65 25.76 -0.92
N ARG A 444 -0.21 27.01 -1.15
CA ARG A 444 0.96 27.58 -0.50
C ARG A 444 0.68 27.77 1.00
N THR A 445 1.46 27.11 1.85
CA THR A 445 1.23 27.01 3.29
C THR A 445 2.52 27.33 4.06
N GLU A 446 2.44 28.30 5.00
CA GLU A 446 3.51 28.57 5.95
C GLU A 446 3.49 27.52 7.05
N LEU A 447 4.67 26.96 7.37
CA LEU A 447 4.85 25.94 8.40
C LEU A 447 5.17 26.60 9.74
N GLU A 448 4.26 26.51 10.73
CA GLU A 448 4.34 27.32 11.95
C GLU A 448 4.89 26.57 13.15
N SER A 449 4.44 25.37 13.43
CA SER A 449 4.86 24.59 14.62
C SER A 449 4.78 23.10 14.40
N VAL A 450 5.64 22.34 15.11
CA VAL A 450 5.60 20.86 15.10
C VAL A 450 4.77 20.37 16.26
N GLU A 451 3.72 19.63 15.96
CA GLU A 451 2.87 18.93 16.91
C GLU A 451 3.13 17.40 16.85
N ASN A 452 2.28 16.61 17.46
CA ASN A 452 2.45 15.14 17.54
C ASN A 452 2.34 14.47 16.15
N GLY A 453 3.46 14.42 15.41
CA GLY A 453 3.57 13.75 14.13
C GLY A 453 3.01 14.54 12.92
N TYR A 454 2.77 15.84 13.06
CA TYR A 454 2.40 16.75 11.98
C TYR A 454 2.88 18.18 12.24
N ILE A 455 2.80 19.02 11.22
CA ILE A 455 3.11 20.45 11.31
C ILE A 455 1.81 21.24 11.25
N ARG A 456 1.60 22.18 12.17
CA ARG A 456 0.59 23.24 12.00
C ARG A 456 1.04 24.18 10.91
N GLY A 457 0.14 24.50 10.00
CA GLY A 457 0.42 25.43 8.91
C GLY A 457 -0.70 26.43 8.70
N LYS A 458 -0.34 27.54 8.08
CA LYS A 458 -1.27 28.62 7.71
C LYS A 458 -1.34 28.76 6.20
N ILE A 459 -2.51 28.49 5.62
CA ILE A 459 -2.74 28.66 4.18
C ILE A 459 -2.61 30.15 3.83
N LYS A 460 -1.68 30.48 2.92
CA LYS A 460 -1.40 31.88 2.49
C LYS A 460 -2.25 32.28 1.30
N SER A 461 -2.36 31.43 0.29
CA SER A 461 -3.12 31.72 -0.93
C SER A 461 -3.77 30.46 -1.48
N PHE A 462 -4.96 30.65 -2.02
CA PHE A 462 -5.57 29.73 -2.98
C PHE A 462 -5.03 30.16 -4.35
N ILE A 463 -4.28 29.30 -5.01
CA ILE A 463 -3.72 29.50 -6.35
C ILE A 463 -4.78 29.11 -7.39
#